data_c27e279128c711f726e3d03ada4e037f
#
_entry.id   c27e279128c711f726e3d03ada4e037f
#
_cell.length_a   1.000
_cell.length_b   1.000
_cell.length_c   1.000
_cell.angle_alpha   90.00
_cell.angle_beta   90.00
_cell.angle_gamma   90.00
#
_symmetry.space_group_name_H-M   'P 1'
#
loop_
_entity.id
_entity.type
_entity.pdbx_description
1 polymer ?
#
loop_
_entity_poly.entity_id
_entity_poly.type
_entity_poly.pdbx_seq_one_letter_code
_entity_poly.pdbx_strand_id
1 'polypeptide(L)'
;MGCPNCDAIVPVGARFCPSCGTPQQSAPSQPEERRIVTVLFADLVGFTSLSEHLDPEQVKRLIDSCFERMVTVIADFGGRVDKLLGDGILALFGAPVAHEDDAERAVRAAIRMHEVLASVVGTDLQMRVGIMTGEVLVGTLAGTDYTAMGDVVNTASRLQSAAPPGGIL
;
A
#
# COMPACT_ATOMS: atom_id res chain seq x y z
N MET A 1 -23.85 -16.91 -0.16
CA MET A 1 -25.09 -16.17 0.19
C MET A 1 -26.10 -16.36 -0.93
N GLY A 2 -27.41 -16.48 -0.62
CA GLY A 2 -28.46 -16.55 -1.65
C GLY A 2 -28.78 -15.16 -2.22
N CYS A 3 -29.14 -15.09 -3.49
CA CYS A 3 -29.58 -13.86 -4.13
C CYS A 3 -30.95 -13.43 -3.55
N PRO A 4 -31.15 -12.19 -3.11
CA PRO A 4 -32.42 -11.73 -2.54
C PRO A 4 -33.56 -11.70 -3.54
N ASN A 5 -33.31 -11.83 -4.84
CA ASN A 5 -34.31 -11.78 -5.89
C ASN A 5 -34.67 -13.16 -6.50
N CYS A 6 -33.73 -14.12 -6.50
CA CYS A 6 -33.96 -15.42 -7.18
C CYS A 6 -33.40 -16.63 -6.41
N ASP A 7 -32.93 -16.43 -5.15
CA ASP A 7 -32.34 -17.44 -4.27
C ASP A 7 -31.14 -18.24 -4.84
N ALA A 8 -30.67 -17.90 -6.03
CA ALA A 8 -29.49 -18.54 -6.60
C ALA A 8 -28.23 -18.29 -5.73
N ILE A 9 -27.36 -19.30 -5.65
CA ILE A 9 -26.10 -19.17 -4.91
C ILE A 9 -25.21 -18.15 -5.61
N VAL A 10 -24.86 -17.08 -4.88
CA VAL A 10 -23.97 -16.03 -5.36
C VAL A 10 -22.58 -16.23 -4.75
N PRO A 11 -21.51 -16.27 -5.57
CA PRO A 11 -20.15 -16.34 -5.09
C PRO A 11 -19.81 -15.14 -4.18
N VAL A 12 -18.95 -15.37 -3.18
CA VAL A 12 -18.50 -14.32 -2.29
C VAL A 12 -17.75 -13.25 -3.11
N GLY A 13 -18.13 -11.98 -2.96
CA GLY A 13 -17.53 -10.86 -3.68
C GLY A 13 -18.13 -10.59 -5.08
N ALA A 14 -19.13 -11.36 -5.54
CA ALA A 14 -19.80 -11.07 -6.80
C ALA A 14 -20.66 -9.79 -6.69
N ARG A 15 -20.45 -8.85 -7.59
CA ARG A 15 -21.20 -7.57 -7.66
C ARG A 15 -22.62 -7.73 -8.18
N PHE A 16 -22.89 -8.81 -8.94
CA PHE A 16 -24.18 -9.11 -9.53
C PHE A 16 -24.48 -10.60 -9.39
N CYS A 17 -25.74 -10.94 -9.28
CA CYS A 17 -26.18 -12.33 -9.31
C CYS A 17 -25.94 -12.93 -10.72
N PRO A 18 -25.24 -14.07 -10.85
CA PRO A 18 -24.98 -14.66 -12.16
C PRO A 18 -26.24 -15.19 -12.84
N SER A 19 -27.33 -15.43 -12.09
CA SER A 19 -28.56 -15.98 -12.61
C SER A 19 -29.58 -14.93 -13.06
N CYS A 20 -29.73 -13.81 -12.32
CA CYS A 20 -30.79 -12.82 -12.61
C CYS A 20 -30.24 -11.40 -12.81
N GLY A 21 -28.93 -11.18 -12.72
CA GLY A 21 -28.33 -9.88 -12.89
C GLY A 21 -28.58 -8.88 -11.74
N THR A 22 -29.30 -9.26 -10.68
CA THR A 22 -29.59 -8.37 -9.55
C THR A 22 -28.29 -7.94 -8.89
N PRO A 23 -28.07 -6.61 -8.68
CA PRO A 23 -26.93 -6.14 -7.94
C PRO A 23 -26.91 -6.75 -6.53
N GLN A 24 -25.79 -7.32 -6.15
CA GLN A 24 -25.58 -7.78 -4.78
C GLN A 24 -25.11 -6.59 -3.96
N GLN A 25 -25.65 -6.42 -2.76
CA GLN A 25 -25.18 -5.40 -1.87
C GLN A 25 -23.67 -5.63 -1.64
N SER A 26 -22.86 -4.71 -2.09
CA SER A 26 -21.45 -4.64 -1.70
C SER A 26 -21.38 -4.70 -0.18
N ALA A 27 -20.35 -5.36 0.35
CA ALA A 27 -20.05 -5.27 1.78
C ALA A 27 -20.22 -3.81 2.23
N PRO A 28 -20.80 -3.56 3.43
CA PRO A 28 -21.10 -2.20 3.86
C PRO A 28 -19.87 -1.34 3.64
N SER A 29 -20.01 -0.30 2.83
CA SER A 29 -18.97 0.70 2.64
C SER A 29 -18.63 1.21 4.04
N GLN A 30 -17.38 1.04 4.47
CA GLN A 30 -16.98 1.64 5.74
C GLN A 30 -17.22 3.14 5.60
N PRO A 31 -17.95 3.75 6.55
CA PRO A 31 -18.25 5.17 6.45
C PRO A 31 -16.93 5.95 6.36
N GLU A 32 -16.97 6.99 5.53
CA GLU A 32 -15.84 7.92 5.47
C GLU A 32 -15.65 8.56 6.84
N GLU A 33 -14.44 8.54 7.34
CA GLU A 33 -14.11 9.18 8.62
C GLU A 33 -12.79 9.94 8.54
N ARG A 34 -12.69 11.01 9.33
CA ARG A 34 -11.43 11.73 9.50
C ARG A 34 -10.58 11.04 10.54
N ARG A 35 -9.35 10.76 10.21
CA ARG A 35 -8.38 10.14 11.11
C ARG A 35 -7.02 10.81 11.00
N ILE A 36 -6.30 10.83 12.12
CA ILE A 36 -4.86 11.08 12.08
C ILE A 36 -4.19 9.77 11.69
N VAL A 37 -3.47 9.79 10.59
CA VAL A 37 -2.68 8.65 10.13
C VAL A 37 -1.25 9.07 9.81
N THR A 38 -0.34 8.13 9.81
CA THR A 38 0.98 8.30 9.24
C THR A 38 1.01 7.60 7.88
N VAL A 39 1.28 8.38 6.85
CA VAL A 39 1.42 7.93 5.46
C VAL A 39 2.89 7.70 5.17
N LEU A 40 3.20 6.55 4.62
CA LEU A 40 4.53 6.18 4.15
C LEU A 40 4.48 5.95 2.64
N PHE A 41 5.25 6.73 1.89
CA PHE A 41 5.57 6.47 0.49
C PHE A 41 6.98 5.91 0.39
N ALA A 42 7.17 4.83 -0.35
CA ALA A 42 8.47 4.27 -0.67
C ALA A 42 8.55 3.99 -2.17
N ASP A 43 9.71 4.20 -2.76
CA ASP A 43 9.96 4.02 -4.19
C ASP A 43 11.37 3.49 -4.43
N LEU A 44 11.52 2.58 -5.38
CA LEU A 44 12.81 1.98 -5.70
C LEU A 44 13.61 2.86 -6.66
N VAL A 45 14.86 3.11 -6.33
CA VAL A 45 15.81 3.85 -7.15
C VAL A 45 16.77 2.87 -7.84
N GLY A 46 17.05 3.10 -9.11
CA GLY A 46 17.92 2.24 -9.91
C GLY A 46 17.18 1.12 -10.65
N PHE A 47 15.87 1.03 -10.46
CA PHE A 47 15.05 0.01 -11.11
C PHE A 47 15.05 0.11 -12.64
N THR A 48 14.96 1.32 -13.20
CA THR A 48 14.98 1.54 -14.66
C THR A 48 16.26 1.01 -15.28
N SER A 49 17.41 1.33 -14.68
CA SER A 49 18.72 0.85 -15.16
C SER A 49 18.87 -0.67 -15.04
N LEU A 50 18.30 -1.26 -13.98
CA LEU A 50 18.30 -2.70 -13.79
C LEU A 50 17.43 -3.40 -14.84
N SER A 51 16.28 -2.83 -15.17
CA SER A 51 15.32 -3.37 -16.14
C SER A 51 15.84 -3.37 -17.57
N GLU A 52 16.78 -2.46 -17.91
CA GLU A 52 17.41 -2.41 -19.21
C GLU A 52 18.40 -3.58 -19.49
N HIS A 53 18.89 -4.24 -18.43
CA HIS A 53 19.91 -5.28 -18.50
C HIS A 53 19.41 -6.68 -18.17
N LEU A 54 18.18 -6.84 -17.73
CA LEU A 54 17.58 -8.12 -17.33
C LEU A 54 16.36 -8.44 -18.19
N ASP A 55 16.08 -9.72 -18.35
CA ASP A 55 14.82 -10.16 -18.96
C ASP A 55 13.62 -9.71 -18.12
N PRO A 56 12.51 -9.27 -18.77
CA PRO A 56 11.30 -8.78 -18.05
C PRO A 56 10.78 -9.73 -16.98
N GLU A 57 10.89 -11.04 -17.19
CA GLU A 57 10.50 -12.06 -16.22
C GLU A 57 11.42 -12.10 -14.99
N GLN A 58 12.71 -11.83 -15.17
CA GLN A 58 13.67 -11.77 -14.07
C GLN A 58 13.44 -10.52 -13.24
N VAL A 59 13.22 -9.39 -13.91
CA VAL A 59 12.85 -8.10 -13.28
C VAL A 59 11.59 -8.28 -12.45
N LYS A 60 10.54 -8.88 -13.02
CA LYS A 60 9.29 -9.12 -12.30
C LYS A 60 9.50 -9.97 -11.04
N ARG A 61 10.20 -11.10 -11.14
CA ARG A 61 10.47 -11.97 -9.97
C ARG A 61 11.24 -11.25 -8.86
N LEU A 62 12.22 -10.41 -9.24
CA LEU A 62 13.00 -9.63 -8.29
C LEU A 62 12.11 -8.62 -7.56
N ILE A 63 11.31 -7.86 -8.29
CA ILE A 63 10.39 -6.87 -7.73
C ILE A 63 9.34 -7.54 -6.84
N ASP A 64 8.70 -8.60 -7.30
CA ASP A 64 7.71 -9.34 -6.51
C ASP A 64 8.32 -9.79 -5.17
N SER A 65 9.55 -10.36 -5.20
CA SER A 65 10.25 -10.79 -3.98
C SER A 65 10.60 -9.61 -3.04
N CYS A 66 11.00 -8.46 -3.59
CA CYS A 66 11.25 -7.26 -2.78
C CYS A 66 9.96 -6.78 -2.12
N PHE A 67 8.88 -6.66 -2.87
CA PHE A 67 7.61 -6.16 -2.35
C PHE A 67 6.98 -7.10 -1.33
N GLU A 68 7.00 -8.40 -1.53
CA GLU A 68 6.52 -9.38 -0.55
C GLU A 68 7.20 -9.19 0.82
N ARG A 69 8.51 -8.98 0.83
CA ARG A 69 9.26 -8.73 2.06
C ARG A 69 8.91 -7.37 2.67
N MET A 70 8.78 -6.31 1.86
CA MET A 70 8.41 -4.98 2.33
C MET A 70 7.00 -4.96 2.91
N VAL A 71 6.04 -5.63 2.26
CA VAL A 71 4.67 -5.79 2.76
C VAL A 71 4.67 -6.48 4.12
N THR A 72 5.49 -7.53 4.28
CA THR A 72 5.65 -8.22 5.56
C THR A 72 6.20 -7.28 6.64
N VAL A 73 7.25 -6.53 6.33
CA VAL A 73 7.82 -5.54 7.28
C VAL A 73 6.78 -4.51 7.68
N ILE A 74 6.05 -3.92 6.73
CA ILE A 74 5.01 -2.93 7.02
C ILE A 74 3.95 -3.52 7.97
N ALA A 75 3.51 -4.75 7.72
CA ALA A 75 2.53 -5.45 8.55
C ALA A 75 3.06 -5.75 9.97
N ASP A 76 4.33 -6.18 10.09
CA ASP A 76 4.98 -6.46 11.37
C ASP A 76 5.04 -5.22 12.28
N PHE A 77 5.14 -4.03 11.69
CA PHE A 77 5.09 -2.75 12.42
C PHE A 77 3.68 -2.19 12.57
N GLY A 78 2.63 -2.95 12.21
CA GLY A 78 1.23 -2.55 12.37
C GLY A 78 0.72 -1.60 11.28
N GLY A 79 1.47 -1.44 10.20
CA GLY A 79 1.05 -0.71 9.01
C GLY A 79 0.25 -1.60 8.06
N ARG A 80 -0.44 -0.96 7.12
CA ARG A 80 -1.17 -1.60 6.04
C ARG A 80 -0.74 -1.02 4.70
N VAL A 81 -0.41 -1.87 3.76
CA VAL A 81 -0.21 -1.43 2.37
C VAL A 81 -1.57 -1.03 1.80
N ASP A 82 -1.64 0.20 1.30
CA ASP A 82 -2.82 0.75 0.64
C ASP A 82 -2.78 0.45 -0.86
N LYS A 83 -1.66 0.74 -1.49
CA LYS A 83 -1.45 0.51 -2.95
C LYS A 83 -0.01 0.16 -3.26
N LEU A 84 0.15 -0.65 -4.29
CA LEU A 84 1.41 -0.79 -5.02
C LEU A 84 1.34 0.08 -6.29
N LEU A 85 2.33 0.91 -6.51
CA LEU A 85 2.36 1.95 -7.55
C LEU A 85 3.56 1.71 -8.48
N GLY A 86 3.49 0.64 -9.27
CA GLY A 86 4.62 0.24 -10.13
C GLY A 86 5.79 -0.26 -9.29
N ASP A 87 6.82 0.55 -9.15
CA ASP A 87 8.02 0.35 -8.31
C ASP A 87 7.93 1.00 -6.93
N GLY A 88 6.75 1.53 -6.55
CA GLY A 88 6.48 2.20 -5.29
C GLY A 88 5.44 1.53 -4.41
N ILE A 89 5.47 1.86 -3.13
CA ILE A 89 4.53 1.41 -2.09
C ILE A 89 3.93 2.63 -1.40
N LEU A 90 2.60 2.62 -1.25
CA LEU A 90 1.87 3.50 -0.34
C LEU A 90 1.37 2.66 0.83
N ALA A 91 1.77 3.02 2.03
CA ALA A 91 1.32 2.36 3.26
C ALA A 91 0.76 3.36 4.28
N LEU A 92 -0.14 2.88 5.12
CA LEU A 92 -0.83 3.64 6.15
C LEU A 92 -0.58 3.00 7.52
N PHE A 93 -0.28 3.84 8.50
CA PHE A 93 -0.23 3.50 9.92
C PHE A 93 -1.29 4.35 10.63
N GLY A 94 -2.10 3.73 11.50
CA GLY A 94 -3.22 4.40 12.16
C GLY A 94 -4.58 4.16 11.51
N ALA A 95 -4.66 3.32 10.46
CA ALA A 95 -5.91 2.93 9.84
C ALA A 95 -5.82 1.49 9.29
N PRO A 96 -6.80 0.62 9.57
CA PRO A 96 -8.03 0.84 10.34
C PRO A 96 -7.82 0.88 11.86
N VAL A 97 -6.68 0.40 12.36
CA VAL A 97 -6.33 0.39 13.78
C VAL A 97 -5.30 1.47 14.04
N ALA A 98 -5.53 2.33 15.04
CA ALA A 98 -4.60 3.38 15.44
C ALA A 98 -3.83 2.96 16.70
N HIS A 99 -2.55 3.34 16.74
CA HIS A 99 -1.68 3.21 17.90
C HIS A 99 -1.08 4.58 18.23
N GLU A 100 -0.72 4.80 19.49
CA GLU A 100 -0.13 6.07 19.93
C GLU A 100 1.24 6.35 19.28
N ASP A 101 1.93 5.30 18.86
CA ASP A 101 3.28 5.30 18.30
C ASP A 101 3.32 5.06 16.77
N ASP A 102 2.22 5.26 16.04
CA ASP A 102 2.14 5.00 14.61
C ASP A 102 3.21 5.71 13.78
N ALA A 103 3.56 6.95 14.12
CA ALA A 103 4.62 7.69 13.46
C ALA A 103 6.00 7.02 13.66
N GLU A 104 6.30 6.58 14.87
CA GLU A 104 7.54 5.86 15.18
C GLU A 104 7.58 4.50 14.48
N ARG A 105 6.46 3.78 14.47
CA ARG A 105 6.32 2.50 13.75
C ARG A 105 6.60 2.65 12.27
N ALA A 106 6.09 3.69 11.63
CA ALA A 106 6.34 3.99 10.23
C ALA A 106 7.83 4.23 9.94
N VAL A 107 8.51 4.99 10.78
CA VAL A 107 9.96 5.25 10.66
C VAL A 107 10.76 3.95 10.86
N ARG A 108 10.43 3.17 11.87
CA ARG A 108 11.08 1.87 12.12
C ARG A 108 10.86 0.88 10.98
N ALA A 109 9.64 0.84 10.43
CA ALA A 109 9.34 0.05 9.24
C ALA A 109 10.20 0.48 8.05
N ALA A 110 10.32 1.79 7.78
CA ALA A 110 11.16 2.32 6.70
C ALA A 110 12.63 1.90 6.85
N ILE A 111 13.20 2.01 8.06
CA ILE A 111 14.58 1.57 8.35
C ILE A 111 14.71 0.07 8.06
N ARG A 112 13.76 -0.74 8.55
CA ARG A 112 13.79 -2.19 8.34
C ARG A 112 13.61 -2.56 6.86
N MET A 113 12.80 -1.82 6.11
CA MET A 113 12.64 -2.00 4.66
C MET A 113 13.98 -1.76 3.93
N HIS A 114 14.77 -0.75 4.31
CA HIS A 114 16.12 -0.53 3.77
C HIS A 114 17.06 -1.70 4.05
N GLU A 115 17.07 -2.24 5.27
CA GLU A 115 17.88 -3.40 5.64
C GLU A 115 17.50 -4.64 4.83
N VAL A 116 16.20 -4.88 4.66
CA VAL A 116 15.68 -6.00 3.87
C VAL A 116 16.06 -5.84 2.41
N LEU A 117 15.91 -4.64 1.83
CA LEU A 117 16.30 -4.38 0.46
C LEU A 117 17.80 -4.62 0.25
N ALA A 118 18.65 -4.15 1.15
CA ALA A 118 20.08 -4.37 1.11
C ALA A 118 20.46 -5.87 1.19
N SER A 119 19.62 -6.70 1.82
CA SER A 119 19.81 -8.15 1.91
C SER A 119 19.35 -8.93 0.67
N VAL A 120 18.52 -8.32 -0.18
CA VAL A 120 18.05 -8.91 -1.44
C VAL A 120 19.13 -8.73 -2.51
N VAL A 121 20.18 -9.50 -2.36
CA VAL A 121 21.17 -9.85 -3.40
C VAL A 121 21.72 -8.73 -4.29
N GLY A 122 22.99 -8.34 -4.07
CA GLY A 122 23.92 -7.90 -5.13
C GLY A 122 23.40 -6.85 -6.13
N THR A 123 22.36 -6.10 -5.76
CA THR A 123 21.79 -5.06 -6.58
C THR A 123 22.07 -3.72 -5.93
N ASP A 124 22.46 -2.74 -6.74
CA ASP A 124 22.58 -1.34 -6.31
C ASP A 124 21.19 -0.67 -6.12
N LEU A 125 20.13 -1.46 -5.91
CA LEU A 125 18.80 -0.96 -5.66
C LEU A 125 18.77 -0.24 -4.31
N GLN A 126 18.34 1.00 -4.36
CA GLN A 126 18.11 1.84 -3.19
C GLN A 126 16.62 2.20 -3.11
N MET A 127 16.20 2.70 -1.98
CA MET A 127 14.83 3.15 -1.80
C MET A 127 14.83 4.59 -1.30
N ARG A 128 13.84 5.36 -1.72
CA ARG A 128 13.51 6.67 -1.16
C ARG A 128 12.23 6.55 -0.38
N VAL A 129 12.19 7.10 0.81
CA VAL A 129 11.00 7.05 1.65
C VAL A 129 10.61 8.46 2.09
N GLY A 130 9.31 8.76 1.98
CA GLY A 130 8.68 9.95 2.52
C GLY A 130 7.61 9.56 3.53
N ILE A 131 7.65 10.18 4.72
CA ILE A 131 6.72 9.89 5.81
C ILE A 131 6.07 11.20 6.26
N MET A 132 4.74 11.20 6.37
CA MET A 132 4.00 12.36 6.84
C MET A 132 2.84 11.92 7.74
N THR A 133 2.72 12.55 8.90
CA THR A 133 1.59 12.35 9.81
C THR A 133 0.62 13.52 9.73
N GLY A 134 -0.66 13.23 9.66
CA GLY A 134 -1.70 14.27 9.69
C GLY A 134 -3.09 13.72 9.47
N GLU A 135 -4.07 14.63 9.44
CA GLU A 135 -5.47 14.29 9.24
C GLU A 135 -5.74 13.93 7.77
N VAL A 136 -6.38 12.80 7.56
CA VAL A 136 -6.86 12.34 6.26
C VAL A 136 -8.32 11.89 6.36
N LEU A 137 -8.99 11.86 5.23
CA LEU A 137 -10.27 11.16 5.07
C LEU A 137 -9.95 9.72 4.68
N VAL A 138 -10.39 8.76 5.49
CA VAL A 138 -10.28 7.33 5.17
C VAL A 138 -11.65 6.77 4.84
N GLY A 139 -11.72 5.95 3.82
CA GLY A 139 -12.99 5.39 3.37
C GLY A 139 -12.86 4.61 2.08
N THR A 140 -13.97 4.09 1.58
CA THR A 140 -14.07 3.42 0.28
C THR A 140 -14.34 4.44 -0.83
N LEU A 141 -13.42 4.61 -1.76
CA LEU A 141 -13.60 5.48 -2.92
C LEU A 141 -14.33 4.74 -4.05
N ALA A 142 -15.47 5.25 -4.47
CA ALA A 142 -16.26 4.70 -5.59
C ALA A 142 -16.53 3.18 -5.49
N GLY A 143 -16.71 2.65 -4.28
CA GLY A 143 -16.95 1.22 -4.04
C GLY A 143 -15.71 0.33 -4.27
N THR A 144 -14.53 0.92 -4.27
CA THR A 144 -13.23 0.23 -4.34
C THR A 144 -12.62 0.03 -2.95
N ASP A 145 -11.33 -0.22 -2.90
CA ASP A 145 -10.62 -0.49 -1.65
C ASP A 145 -10.63 0.72 -0.70
N TYR A 146 -10.59 0.42 0.59
CA TYR A 146 -10.45 1.39 1.66
C TYR A 146 -9.09 2.11 1.55
N THR A 147 -9.10 3.42 1.35
CA THR A 147 -7.91 4.24 1.12
C THR A 147 -7.95 5.54 1.90
N ALA A 148 -6.80 6.20 2.00
CA ALA A 148 -6.66 7.52 2.59
C ALA A 148 -6.61 8.61 1.51
N MET A 149 -7.29 9.73 1.77
CA MET A 149 -7.32 10.91 0.90
C MET A 149 -7.01 12.16 1.71
N GLY A 150 -6.22 13.06 1.14
CA GLY A 150 -5.89 14.33 1.76
C GLY A 150 -4.52 14.85 1.38
N ASP A 151 -4.21 16.07 1.81
CA ASP A 151 -2.94 16.73 1.50
C ASP A 151 -1.72 16.03 2.13
N VAL A 152 -1.94 15.31 3.22
CA VAL A 152 -0.93 14.46 3.89
C VAL A 152 -0.35 13.42 2.93
N VAL A 153 -1.22 12.79 2.11
CA VAL A 153 -0.81 11.80 1.11
C VAL A 153 0.10 12.44 0.04
N ASN A 154 -0.32 13.61 -0.46
CA ASN A 154 0.46 14.36 -1.44
C ASN A 154 1.80 14.84 -0.87
N THR A 155 1.81 15.27 0.39
CA THR A 155 3.03 15.73 1.08
C THR A 155 4.00 14.57 1.29
N ALA A 156 3.54 13.41 1.72
CA ALA A 156 4.37 12.22 1.86
C ALA A 156 5.01 11.81 0.51
N SER A 157 4.26 11.89 -0.60
CA SER A 157 4.79 11.64 -1.95
C SER A 157 5.87 12.65 -2.35
N ARG A 158 5.69 13.95 -2.03
CA ARG A 158 6.72 14.98 -2.30
C ARG A 158 7.98 14.77 -1.46
N LEU A 159 7.83 14.39 -0.17
CA LEU A 159 8.96 14.05 0.70
C LEU A 159 9.73 12.87 0.12
N GLN A 160 9.04 11.82 -0.29
CA GLN A 160 9.66 10.66 -0.97
C GLN A 160 10.47 11.11 -2.20
N SER A 161 9.89 11.96 -3.07
CA SER A 161 10.56 12.45 -4.27
C SER A 161 11.77 13.33 -3.97
N ALA A 162 11.76 14.05 -2.85
CA ALA A 162 12.85 14.91 -2.40
C ALA A 162 13.94 14.15 -1.63
N ALA A 163 13.64 12.95 -1.14
CA ALA A 163 14.60 12.15 -0.41
C ALA A 163 15.80 11.75 -1.30
N PRO A 164 17.03 11.78 -0.80
CA PRO A 164 18.16 11.21 -1.52
C PRO A 164 18.00 9.69 -1.64
N PRO A 165 18.66 9.04 -2.63
CA PRO A 165 18.71 7.58 -2.67
C PRO A 165 19.21 6.99 -1.34
N GLY A 166 18.48 6.01 -0.80
CA GLY A 166 18.74 5.46 0.53
C GLY A 166 18.24 6.32 1.70
N GLY A 167 17.59 7.47 1.43
CA GLY A 167 17.12 8.40 2.46
C GLY A 167 15.66 8.23 2.87
N ILE A 168 15.37 8.70 4.10
CA ILE A 168 14.03 8.80 4.70
C ILE A 168 13.82 10.27 5.09
N LEU A 169 12.71 10.87 4.67
CA LEU A 169 12.28 12.23 5.04
C LEU A 169 10.92 12.23 5.70
#